data_001f12663d2cb8258264832845f03213
#
_entry.id   001f12663d2cb8258264832845f03213
#
_cell.length_a   1.000
_cell.length_b   1.000
_cell.length_c   1.000
_cell.angle_alpha   90.00
_cell.angle_beta   90.00
_cell.angle_gamma   90.00
#
_symmetry.space_group_name_H-M   'P 1'
#
loop_
_entity.id
_entity.type
_entity.pdbx_description
1 polymer ?
#
loop_
_entity_poly.entity_id
_entity_poly.type
_entity_poly.pdbx_seq_one_letter_code
_entity_poly.pdbx_strand_id
1 'polypeptide(L)'
;YTPSGRCVQAIDYSHRNPDGSVGHIPDSLTHEFKTVSGRIVRDGGGITPDVQIESPKYDDIVYSLVMSGLVDQYALRYKTTHSSIAPADEFQFDEFDDFISYILPFVTEEAAENVKTLDHSQIKPFIEEEIIVRYYGQHEANKQRLKYDTQLQQALKAKTVL
;
A
#
# COMPACT_ATOMS: atom_id res chain seq x y z
N TYR A 1 -10.17 23.55 10.67
CA TYR A 1 -10.22 23.68 12.15
C TYR A 1 -11.25 22.74 12.72
N THR A 2 -10.92 22.15 13.88
CA THR A 2 -11.88 21.37 14.68
C THR A 2 -12.81 22.32 15.48
N PRO A 3 -13.93 21.82 16.08
CA PRO A 3 -14.79 22.66 16.95
C PRO A 3 -14.05 23.32 18.13
N SER A 4 -12.95 22.75 18.61
CA SER A 4 -12.10 23.34 19.66
C SER A 4 -11.17 24.46 19.14
N GLY A 5 -11.20 24.79 17.85
CA GLY A 5 -10.29 25.75 17.23
C GLY A 5 -8.92 25.18 16.84
N ARG A 6 -8.65 23.88 17.05
CA ARG A 6 -7.40 23.23 16.67
C ARG A 6 -7.27 23.18 15.14
N CYS A 7 -6.16 23.65 14.62
CA CYS A 7 -5.79 23.46 13.22
C CYS A 7 -5.06 22.11 13.05
N VAL A 8 -5.59 21.23 12.21
CA VAL A 8 -4.96 19.93 11.91
C VAL A 8 -4.02 20.00 10.71
N GLN A 9 -3.76 21.19 10.18
CA GLN A 9 -2.81 21.40 9.08
C GLN A 9 -1.40 21.07 9.53
N ALA A 10 -0.72 20.16 8.82
CA ALA A 10 0.66 19.76 9.12
C ALA A 10 1.68 20.53 8.29
N ILE A 11 1.28 21.05 7.14
CA ILE A 11 2.18 21.67 6.16
C ILE A 11 2.22 23.17 6.39
N ASP A 12 3.44 23.73 6.51
CA ASP A 12 3.64 25.17 6.57
C ASP A 12 3.80 25.77 5.17
N TYR A 13 2.71 26.31 4.64
CA TYR A 13 2.69 26.99 3.35
C TYR A 13 3.27 28.42 3.42
N SER A 14 3.49 28.97 4.61
CA SER A 14 4.02 30.32 4.79
C SER A 14 5.54 30.36 4.58
N HIS A 15 6.22 29.23 4.75
CA HIS A 15 7.66 29.10 4.55
C HIS A 15 7.97 28.00 3.52
N ARG A 16 8.68 28.37 2.47
CA ARG A 16 9.14 27.44 1.44
C ARG A 16 10.64 27.24 1.57
N ASN A 17 11.06 26.00 1.39
CA ASN A 17 12.48 25.67 1.30
C ASN A 17 13.07 26.20 -0.03
N PRO A 18 14.40 26.36 -0.15
CA PRO A 18 15.05 26.80 -1.38
C PRO A 18 14.76 25.92 -2.60
N ASP A 19 14.44 24.64 -2.40
CA ASP A 19 14.06 23.69 -3.44
C ASP A 19 12.57 23.75 -3.84
N GLY A 20 11.82 24.70 -3.25
CA GLY A 20 10.39 24.91 -3.51
C GLY A 20 9.46 23.98 -2.71
N SER A 21 10.00 23.02 -1.96
CA SER A 21 9.20 22.20 -1.05
C SER A 21 8.67 23.01 0.12
N VAL A 22 7.63 22.48 0.78
CA VAL A 22 7.06 23.11 1.99
C VAL A 22 7.45 22.30 3.21
N GLY A 23 7.79 23.00 4.30
CA GLY A 23 8.16 22.39 5.58
C GLY A 23 6.95 21.94 6.40
N HIS A 24 7.25 21.28 7.51
CA HIS A 24 6.29 21.05 8.58
C HIS A 24 6.36 22.14 9.61
N ILE A 25 5.24 22.43 10.27
CA ILE A 25 5.20 23.37 11.40
C ILE A 25 6.06 22.76 12.53
N PRO A 26 7.10 23.46 13.01
CA PRO A 26 7.93 22.97 14.10
C PRO A 26 7.12 22.77 15.38
N ASP A 27 7.45 21.76 16.17
CA ASP A 27 6.76 21.46 17.45
C ASP A 27 6.76 22.63 18.42
N SER A 28 7.78 23.49 18.38
CA SER A 28 7.89 24.72 19.18
C SER A 28 6.83 25.77 18.88
N LEU A 29 6.18 25.69 17.71
CA LEU A 29 5.11 26.59 17.27
C LEU A 29 3.73 25.97 17.41
N THR A 30 3.62 24.76 17.97
CA THR A 30 2.36 24.07 18.17
C THR A 30 1.75 24.40 19.55
N HIS A 31 0.42 24.37 19.61
CA HIS A 31 -0.34 24.63 20.86
C HIS A 31 -1.05 23.36 21.33
N GLU A 32 -1.26 23.27 22.65
CA GLU A 32 -1.99 22.16 23.24
C GLU A 32 -3.49 22.44 23.28
N PHE A 33 -4.26 21.43 22.92
CA PHE A 33 -5.72 21.41 22.97
C PHE A 33 -6.18 20.16 23.74
N LYS A 34 -7.39 20.18 24.25
CA LYS A 34 -8.02 19.01 24.87
C LYS A 34 -9.19 18.52 24.03
N THR A 35 -9.28 17.23 23.85
CA THR A 35 -10.47 16.58 23.28
C THR A 35 -11.63 16.63 24.29
N VAL A 36 -12.84 16.28 23.84
CA VAL A 36 -14.02 16.17 24.73
C VAL A 36 -13.77 15.15 25.86
N SER A 37 -13.02 14.10 25.59
CA SER A 37 -12.62 13.09 26.59
C SER A 37 -11.45 13.53 27.49
N GLY A 38 -10.93 14.76 27.33
CA GLY A 38 -9.84 15.31 28.15
C GLY A 38 -8.43 14.95 27.69
N ARG A 39 -8.28 14.22 26.58
CA ARG A 39 -6.98 13.87 26.02
C ARG A 39 -6.28 15.12 25.48
N ILE A 40 -4.98 15.26 25.79
CA ILE A 40 -4.15 16.34 25.26
C ILE A 40 -3.74 15.99 23.82
N VAL A 41 -3.93 16.93 22.93
CA VAL A 41 -3.54 16.86 21.50
C VAL A 41 -2.92 18.18 21.09
N ARG A 42 -2.09 18.18 20.03
CA ARG A 42 -1.44 19.38 19.50
C ARG A 42 -2.00 19.78 18.13
N ASP A 43 -1.90 21.05 17.80
CA ASP A 43 -2.14 21.55 16.44
C ASP A 43 -0.84 21.51 15.59
N GLY A 44 -0.93 21.93 14.32
CA GLY A 44 0.23 22.12 13.45
C GLY A 44 0.96 20.85 12.98
N GLY A 45 0.70 19.69 13.58
CA GLY A 45 1.35 18.41 13.25
C GLY A 45 0.43 17.38 12.55
N GLY A 46 -0.72 17.80 12.06
CA GLY A 46 -1.73 16.87 11.55
C GLY A 46 -2.46 16.14 12.69
N ILE A 47 -2.88 14.91 12.41
CA ILE A 47 -3.45 14.00 13.40
C ILE A 47 -2.42 12.91 13.66
N THR A 48 -1.78 12.95 14.82
CA THR A 48 -0.83 11.92 15.22
C THR A 48 -1.58 10.62 15.55
N PRO A 49 -1.27 9.52 14.86
CA PRO A 49 -1.90 8.23 15.15
C PRO A 49 -1.45 7.69 16.52
N ASP A 50 -2.34 6.98 17.20
CA ASP A 50 -2.05 6.34 18.49
C ASP A 50 -1.20 5.08 18.32
N VAL A 51 -1.35 4.41 17.19
CA VAL A 51 -0.57 3.23 16.79
C VAL A 51 0.10 3.54 15.47
N GLN A 52 1.41 3.60 15.49
CA GLN A 52 2.20 3.76 14.26
C GLN A 52 2.44 2.38 13.67
N ILE A 53 2.19 2.26 12.37
CA ILE A 53 2.39 1.03 11.62
C ILE A 53 3.32 1.37 10.46
N GLU A 54 4.42 0.64 10.37
CA GLU A 54 5.33 0.80 9.23
C GLU A 54 4.65 0.32 7.96
N SER A 55 4.81 1.10 6.89
CA SER A 55 4.37 0.67 5.56
C SER A 55 5.18 -0.56 5.12
N PRO A 56 4.56 -1.53 4.45
CA PRO A 56 5.30 -2.66 3.89
C PRO A 56 6.38 -2.15 2.95
N LYS A 57 7.58 -2.72 3.08
CA LYS A 57 8.70 -2.46 2.18
C LYS A 57 8.80 -3.64 1.22
N TYR A 58 8.91 -3.34 -0.05
CA TYR A 58 9.09 -4.32 -1.10
C TYR A 58 10.48 -4.15 -1.72
N ASP A 59 11.04 -5.21 -2.24
CA ASP A 59 12.29 -5.16 -3.00
C ASP A 59 12.11 -4.37 -4.29
N ASP A 60 13.17 -3.70 -4.75
CA ASP A 60 13.13 -2.85 -5.96
C ASP A 60 12.63 -3.60 -7.20
N ILE A 61 12.91 -4.89 -7.28
CA ILE A 61 12.43 -5.74 -8.37
C ILE A 61 10.90 -5.83 -8.39
N VAL A 62 10.24 -5.90 -7.22
CA VAL A 62 8.77 -5.93 -7.13
C VAL A 62 8.19 -4.64 -7.69
N TYR A 63 8.71 -3.48 -7.25
CA TYR A 63 8.30 -2.17 -7.80
C TYR A 63 8.51 -2.11 -9.31
N SER A 64 9.66 -2.57 -9.80
CA SER A 64 9.97 -2.58 -11.23
C SER A 64 8.97 -3.41 -12.03
N LEU A 65 8.64 -4.62 -11.57
CA LEU A 65 7.70 -5.53 -12.24
C LEU A 65 6.28 -4.96 -12.27
N VAL A 66 5.83 -4.36 -11.17
CA VAL A 66 4.50 -3.74 -11.09
C VAL A 66 4.43 -2.49 -11.98
N MET A 67 5.41 -1.58 -11.86
CA MET A 67 5.42 -0.30 -12.57
C MET A 67 5.64 -0.46 -14.08
N SER A 68 6.33 -1.51 -14.53
CA SER A 68 6.48 -1.83 -15.96
C SER A 68 5.23 -2.44 -16.59
N GLY A 69 4.22 -2.79 -15.79
CA GLY A 69 2.99 -3.43 -16.26
C GLY A 69 3.15 -4.92 -16.60
N LEU A 70 4.27 -5.57 -16.24
CA LEU A 70 4.48 -6.99 -16.54
C LEU A 70 3.53 -7.88 -15.74
N VAL A 71 3.15 -7.48 -14.52
CA VAL A 71 2.14 -8.19 -13.71
C VAL A 71 0.77 -8.12 -14.40
N ASP A 72 0.39 -6.93 -14.91
CA ASP A 72 -0.84 -6.73 -15.67
C ASP A 72 -0.89 -7.59 -16.93
N GLN A 73 0.20 -7.59 -17.72
CA GLN A 73 0.31 -8.39 -18.93
C GLN A 73 0.23 -9.90 -18.65
N TYR A 74 0.90 -10.35 -17.57
CA TYR A 74 0.80 -11.74 -17.14
C TYR A 74 -0.64 -12.12 -16.78
N ALA A 75 -1.32 -11.29 -15.99
CA ALA A 75 -2.70 -11.57 -15.61
C ALA A 75 -3.66 -11.60 -16.81
N LEU A 76 -3.39 -10.80 -17.86
CA LEU A 76 -4.13 -10.89 -19.11
C LEU A 76 -3.88 -12.23 -19.82
N ARG A 77 -2.63 -12.68 -19.91
CA ARG A 77 -2.28 -14.01 -20.43
C ARG A 77 -2.93 -15.12 -19.59
N TYR A 78 -2.86 -15.03 -18.25
CA TYR A 78 -3.45 -15.99 -17.32
C TYR A 78 -4.94 -16.20 -17.63
N LYS A 79 -5.68 -15.12 -17.87
CA LYS A 79 -7.09 -15.22 -18.24
C LYS A 79 -7.34 -15.94 -19.58
N THR A 80 -6.40 -15.93 -20.52
CA THR A 80 -6.54 -16.64 -21.78
C THR A 80 -6.32 -18.16 -21.66
N THR A 81 -5.57 -18.58 -20.66
CA THR A 81 -5.23 -19.98 -20.39
C THR A 81 -6.13 -20.63 -19.35
N HIS A 82 -6.80 -19.84 -18.52
CA HIS A 82 -7.70 -20.31 -17.47
C HIS A 82 -9.12 -19.79 -17.73
N SER A 83 -10.07 -20.67 -17.96
CA SER A 83 -11.47 -20.29 -18.22
C SER A 83 -12.19 -19.76 -16.98
N SER A 84 -11.79 -20.19 -15.80
CA SER A 84 -12.35 -19.80 -14.50
C SER A 84 -11.28 -19.91 -13.40
N ILE A 85 -11.48 -19.19 -12.30
CA ILE A 85 -10.71 -19.30 -11.08
C ILE A 85 -11.63 -19.54 -9.88
N ALA A 86 -11.08 -19.85 -8.72
CA ALA A 86 -11.82 -19.90 -7.46
C ALA A 86 -12.50 -18.56 -7.16
N PRO A 87 -13.55 -18.51 -6.31
CA PRO A 87 -14.14 -17.25 -5.83
C PRO A 87 -13.08 -16.28 -5.34
N ALA A 88 -13.30 -14.98 -5.55
CA ALA A 88 -12.27 -13.95 -5.30
C ALA A 88 -11.70 -13.98 -3.87
N ASP A 89 -12.53 -14.32 -2.89
CA ASP A 89 -12.15 -14.43 -1.47
C ASP A 89 -11.39 -15.73 -1.14
N GLU A 90 -11.45 -16.73 -2.01
CA GLU A 90 -10.75 -18.02 -1.86
C GLU A 90 -9.55 -18.15 -2.79
N PHE A 91 -9.48 -17.34 -3.84
CA PHE A 91 -8.40 -17.42 -4.83
C PHE A 91 -7.04 -17.23 -4.20
N GLN A 92 -6.12 -18.14 -4.52
CA GLN A 92 -4.72 -18.10 -4.14
C GLN A 92 -3.88 -18.38 -5.38
N PHE A 93 -2.97 -17.48 -5.70
CA PHE A 93 -2.02 -17.67 -6.79
C PHE A 93 -0.83 -18.52 -6.32
N ASP A 94 -0.48 -19.55 -7.08
CA ASP A 94 0.62 -20.49 -6.80
C ASP A 94 1.49 -20.85 -8.02
N GLU A 95 1.15 -20.35 -9.21
CA GLU A 95 1.87 -20.65 -10.46
C GLU A 95 3.08 -19.72 -10.68
N PHE A 96 3.94 -19.59 -9.66
CA PHE A 96 5.09 -18.66 -9.72
C PHE A 96 6.12 -19.04 -10.77
N ASP A 97 6.35 -20.33 -11.05
CA ASP A 97 7.28 -20.77 -12.08
C ASP A 97 6.82 -20.35 -13.48
N ASP A 98 5.50 -20.40 -13.75
CA ASP A 98 4.94 -19.91 -15.01
C ASP A 98 5.04 -18.38 -15.09
N PHE A 99 4.76 -17.67 -14.01
CA PHE A 99 4.92 -16.22 -13.93
C PHE A 99 6.37 -15.81 -14.21
N ILE A 100 7.33 -16.41 -13.51
CA ILE A 100 8.77 -16.12 -13.68
C ILE A 100 9.20 -16.42 -15.12
N SER A 101 8.82 -17.57 -15.66
CA SER A 101 9.14 -17.96 -17.04
C SER A 101 8.59 -16.98 -18.06
N TYR A 102 7.40 -16.43 -17.80
CA TYR A 102 6.78 -15.44 -18.67
C TYR A 102 7.52 -14.09 -18.65
N ILE A 103 7.92 -13.58 -17.48
CA ILE A 103 8.50 -12.25 -17.36
C ILE A 103 10.00 -12.19 -17.71
N LEU A 104 10.74 -13.30 -17.54
CA LEU A 104 12.19 -13.34 -17.80
C LEU A 104 12.63 -12.75 -19.14
N PRO A 105 11.93 -13.00 -20.28
CA PRO A 105 12.32 -12.41 -21.57
C PRO A 105 12.17 -10.88 -21.66
N PHE A 106 11.45 -10.25 -20.74
CA PHE A 106 11.13 -8.83 -20.75
C PHE A 106 11.96 -8.00 -19.76
N VAL A 107 12.82 -8.64 -18.99
CA VAL A 107 13.70 -7.98 -18.02
C VAL A 107 15.15 -7.98 -18.50
N THR A 108 15.98 -7.10 -17.97
CA THR A 108 17.42 -7.09 -18.25
C THR A 108 18.12 -8.31 -17.63
N GLU A 109 19.31 -8.66 -18.12
CA GLU A 109 20.12 -9.75 -17.54
C GLU A 109 20.38 -9.54 -16.04
N GLU A 110 20.66 -8.30 -15.63
CA GLU A 110 20.87 -7.94 -14.23
C GLU A 110 19.61 -8.16 -13.38
N ALA A 111 18.44 -7.78 -13.89
CA ALA A 111 17.17 -7.99 -13.21
C ALA A 111 16.74 -9.47 -13.18
N ALA A 112 17.15 -10.27 -14.17
CA ALA A 112 16.79 -11.68 -14.27
C ALA A 112 17.22 -12.49 -13.05
N GLU A 113 18.41 -12.21 -12.47
CA GLU A 113 18.85 -12.89 -11.25
C GLU A 113 17.96 -12.53 -10.05
N ASN A 114 17.57 -11.26 -9.92
CA ASN A 114 16.64 -10.81 -8.87
C ASN A 114 15.24 -11.42 -9.05
N VAL A 115 14.80 -11.60 -10.29
CA VAL A 115 13.53 -12.28 -10.61
C VAL A 115 13.55 -13.75 -10.18
N LYS A 116 14.65 -14.47 -10.42
CA LYS A 116 14.78 -15.89 -10.05
C LYS A 116 14.78 -16.11 -8.52
N THR A 117 15.25 -15.13 -7.77
CA THR A 117 15.33 -15.18 -6.29
C THR A 117 14.24 -14.37 -5.60
N LEU A 118 13.22 -13.95 -6.36
CA LEU A 118 12.13 -13.13 -5.87
C LEU A 118 11.38 -13.81 -4.71
N ASP A 119 11.19 -13.07 -3.62
CA ASP A 119 10.29 -13.50 -2.56
C ASP A 119 8.84 -13.43 -3.07
N HIS A 120 8.28 -14.60 -3.33
CA HIS A 120 6.93 -14.74 -3.87
C HIS A 120 5.87 -14.05 -3.00
N SER A 121 6.07 -13.97 -1.69
CA SER A 121 5.13 -13.32 -0.78
C SER A 121 4.97 -11.83 -1.05
N GLN A 122 5.99 -11.18 -1.60
CA GLN A 122 5.98 -9.76 -1.92
C GLN A 122 5.21 -9.45 -3.22
N ILE A 123 5.32 -10.29 -4.24
CA ILE A 123 4.69 -10.07 -5.55
C ILE A 123 3.27 -10.66 -5.63
N LYS A 124 3.00 -11.70 -4.85
CA LYS A 124 1.73 -12.43 -4.84
C LYS A 124 0.49 -11.52 -4.74
N PRO A 125 0.41 -10.54 -3.81
CA PRO A 125 -0.76 -9.68 -3.70
C PRO A 125 -1.08 -8.92 -4.98
N PHE A 126 -0.06 -8.48 -5.71
CA PHE A 126 -0.21 -7.74 -6.97
C PHE A 126 -0.69 -8.65 -8.11
N ILE A 127 -0.17 -9.87 -8.19
CA ILE A 127 -0.61 -10.85 -9.19
C ILE A 127 -2.07 -11.23 -8.93
N GLU A 128 -2.42 -11.52 -7.68
CA GLU A 128 -3.80 -11.87 -7.31
C GLU A 128 -4.77 -10.73 -7.61
N GLU A 129 -4.42 -9.48 -7.26
CA GLU A 129 -5.25 -8.31 -7.55
C GLU A 129 -5.53 -8.21 -9.04
N GLU A 130 -4.50 -8.27 -9.89
CA GLU A 130 -4.63 -8.16 -11.34
C GLU A 130 -5.43 -9.31 -11.97
N ILE A 131 -5.25 -10.54 -11.49
CA ILE A 131 -6.06 -11.68 -11.93
C ILE A 131 -7.52 -11.50 -11.52
N ILE A 132 -7.79 -11.20 -10.26
CA ILE A 132 -9.15 -11.04 -9.74
C ILE A 132 -9.90 -9.92 -10.46
N VAL A 133 -9.24 -8.80 -10.76
CA VAL A 133 -9.85 -7.71 -11.57
C VAL A 133 -10.44 -8.26 -12.87
N ARG A 134 -9.74 -9.18 -13.54
CA ARG A 134 -10.14 -9.70 -14.86
C ARG A 134 -11.29 -10.70 -14.82
N TYR A 135 -11.51 -11.37 -13.69
CA TYR A 135 -12.59 -12.33 -13.53
C TYR A 135 -13.81 -11.74 -12.83
N TYR A 136 -13.58 -10.95 -11.78
CA TYR A 136 -14.61 -10.48 -10.86
C TYR A 136 -14.75 -8.95 -10.78
N GLY A 137 -13.82 -8.21 -11.41
CA GLY A 137 -13.82 -6.76 -11.42
C GLY A 137 -13.16 -6.12 -10.20
N GLN A 138 -12.97 -4.80 -10.27
CA GLN A 138 -12.21 -4.02 -9.30
C GLN A 138 -12.76 -4.09 -7.87
N HIS A 139 -14.09 -4.21 -7.72
CA HIS A 139 -14.71 -4.27 -6.40
C HIS A 139 -14.25 -5.50 -5.60
N GLU A 140 -14.21 -6.67 -6.23
CA GLU A 140 -13.77 -7.90 -5.58
C GLU A 140 -12.25 -7.91 -5.36
N ALA A 141 -11.47 -7.35 -6.29
CA ALA A 141 -10.04 -7.17 -6.11
C ALA A 141 -9.72 -6.25 -4.92
N ASN A 142 -10.46 -5.15 -4.75
CA ASN A 142 -10.31 -4.28 -3.59
C ASN A 142 -10.60 -5.00 -2.26
N LYS A 143 -11.62 -5.86 -2.22
CA LYS A 143 -11.89 -6.69 -1.03
C LYS A 143 -10.76 -7.67 -0.75
N GLN A 144 -10.24 -8.33 -1.78
CA GLN A 144 -9.12 -9.26 -1.64
C GLN A 144 -7.87 -8.56 -1.11
N ARG A 145 -7.56 -7.35 -1.61
CA ARG A 145 -6.42 -6.56 -1.16
C ARG A 145 -6.45 -6.23 0.34
N LEU A 146 -7.63 -6.12 0.96
CA LEU A 146 -7.76 -5.89 2.40
C LEU A 146 -7.14 -7.01 3.26
N LYS A 147 -6.95 -8.21 2.71
CA LYS A 147 -6.26 -9.32 3.40
C LYS A 147 -4.78 -9.00 3.64
N TYR A 148 -4.18 -8.22 2.75
CA TYR A 148 -2.78 -7.81 2.79
C TYR A 148 -2.56 -6.43 3.40
N ASP A 149 -3.64 -5.72 3.77
CA ASP A 149 -3.58 -4.40 4.40
C ASP A 149 -3.15 -4.54 5.87
N THR A 150 -1.88 -4.28 6.13
CA THR A 150 -1.29 -4.38 7.47
C THR A 150 -1.90 -3.38 8.45
N GLN A 151 -2.30 -2.19 7.99
CA GLN A 151 -2.94 -1.18 8.82
C GLN A 151 -4.33 -1.65 9.26
N LEU A 152 -5.13 -2.15 8.31
CA LEU A 152 -6.44 -2.71 8.62
C LEU A 152 -6.32 -3.90 9.59
N GLN A 153 -5.40 -4.84 9.31
CA GLN A 153 -5.21 -6.01 10.17
C GLN A 153 -4.79 -5.64 11.59
N GLN A 154 -3.96 -4.62 11.76
CA GLN A 154 -3.58 -4.12 13.09
C GLN A 154 -4.72 -3.33 13.74
N ALA A 155 -5.46 -2.53 12.99
CA ALA A 155 -6.61 -1.79 13.50
C ALA A 155 -7.70 -2.74 14.06
N LEU A 156 -7.96 -3.86 13.37
CA LEU A 156 -8.90 -4.89 13.82
C LEU A 156 -8.45 -5.57 15.14
N LYS A 157 -7.15 -5.61 15.41
CA LYS A 157 -6.58 -6.17 16.64
C LYS A 157 -6.47 -5.14 17.78
N ALA A 158 -6.42 -3.85 17.43
CA ALA A 158 -6.28 -2.78 18.41
C ALA A 158 -7.55 -2.69 19.27
N LYS A 159 -7.38 -2.76 20.60
CA LYS A 159 -8.46 -2.43 21.52
C LYS A 159 -8.61 -0.91 21.54
N THR A 160 -9.63 -0.41 20.88
CA THR A 160 -9.96 1.02 20.93
C THR A 160 -10.43 1.37 22.33
N VAL A 161 -9.64 2.14 23.07
CA VAL A 161 -10.08 2.83 24.26
C VAL A 161 -10.66 4.16 23.77
N LEU A 162 -11.97 4.19 23.57
CA LEU A 162 -12.73 5.42 23.34
C LEU A 162 -12.95 6.16 24.65
#